data_fb48865126e9a2b5166079d71eae4fe8
#
_entry.id   fb48865126e9a2b5166079d71eae4fe8
#
_cell.length_a   1.000
_cell.length_b   1.000
_cell.length_c   1.000
_cell.angle_alpha   90.00
_cell.angle_beta   90.00
_cell.angle_gamma   90.00
#
_symmetry.space_group_name_H-M   'P 1'
#
loop_
_entity.id
_entity.type
_entity.pdbx_description
1 polymer ?
#
loop_
_entity_poly.entity_id
_entity_poly.type
_entity_poly.pdbx_seq_one_letter_code
_entity_poly.pdbx_strand_id
1 'polypeptide(L)'
;MNAPTLSAATAAVSAMEDVVDAALARLATVDIDEHQVVAYDIAHGAAAVASARNLLGYGVHGEAEERLTVAFVADVAHDLATRLLGRETDWGVNRGALDGIHDFMAAGRAPELLASLVDGAPSHLDEDMQLASETFRRFADEQIAPRAEHVHRTNADVPEELIEGLAELGIFGLSAPVEYGGFAEGGINDYLGMVVATEELSRGSLGIGGSLITRPEILTRALI
;
A
#
# COMPACT_ATOMS: atom_id res chain seq x y z
N MET A 1 29.14 -7.07 -4.39
CA MET A 1 28.02 -7.29 -5.30
C MET A 1 27.68 -5.97 -5.98
N ASN A 2 27.36 -5.95 -7.28
CA ASN A 2 26.85 -4.75 -7.91
C ASN A 2 25.48 -4.40 -7.28
N ALA A 3 25.17 -3.11 -7.17
CA ALA A 3 23.85 -2.68 -6.71
C ALA A 3 22.77 -3.31 -7.63
N PRO A 4 21.67 -3.82 -7.07
CA PRO A 4 20.58 -4.37 -7.88
C PRO A 4 19.93 -3.24 -8.68
N THR A 5 19.48 -3.59 -9.91
CA THR A 5 18.94 -2.62 -10.88
C THR A 5 17.44 -2.81 -11.08
N LEU A 6 16.77 -1.80 -11.65
CA LEU A 6 15.36 -1.87 -12.03
C LEU A 6 15.09 -3.03 -13.03
N SER A 7 16.06 -3.31 -13.93
CA SER A 7 15.96 -4.48 -14.83
C SER A 7 15.96 -5.81 -14.07
N ALA A 8 16.79 -5.93 -13.03
CA ALA A 8 16.78 -7.12 -12.16
C ALA A 8 15.47 -7.22 -11.35
N ALA A 9 14.94 -6.10 -10.87
CA ALA A 9 13.63 -6.04 -10.21
C ALA A 9 12.50 -6.47 -11.18
N THR A 10 12.54 -6.04 -12.44
CA THR A 10 11.57 -6.46 -13.46
C THR A 10 11.60 -7.97 -13.68
N ALA A 11 12.80 -8.56 -13.79
CA ALA A 11 12.94 -10.01 -13.92
C ALA A 11 12.41 -10.76 -12.67
N ALA A 12 12.67 -10.22 -11.48
CA ALA A 12 12.17 -10.79 -10.23
C ALA A 12 10.64 -10.74 -10.15
N VAL A 13 10.02 -9.61 -10.54
CA VAL A 13 8.55 -9.51 -10.61
C VAL A 13 7.98 -10.55 -11.57
N SER A 14 8.57 -10.73 -12.76
CA SER A 14 8.10 -11.75 -13.71
C SER A 14 8.17 -13.17 -13.15
N ALA A 15 9.25 -13.51 -12.44
CA ALA A 15 9.38 -14.82 -11.79
C ALA A 15 8.35 -15.03 -10.68
N MET A 16 7.99 -13.97 -9.94
CA MET A 16 6.94 -14.02 -8.93
C MET A 16 5.53 -14.14 -9.55
N GLU A 17 5.29 -13.48 -10.68
CA GLU A 17 4.04 -13.62 -11.45
C GLU A 17 3.84 -15.07 -11.93
N ASP A 18 4.88 -15.71 -12.45
CA ASP A 18 4.81 -17.12 -12.85
C ASP A 18 4.39 -18.03 -11.68
N VAL A 19 4.88 -17.76 -10.47
CA VAL A 19 4.49 -18.49 -9.26
C VAL A 19 3.02 -18.23 -8.91
N VAL A 20 2.57 -16.99 -8.96
CA VAL A 20 1.17 -16.61 -8.66
C VAL A 20 0.22 -17.24 -9.69
N ASP A 21 0.57 -17.20 -10.98
CA ASP A 21 -0.23 -17.78 -12.05
C ASP A 21 -0.37 -19.31 -11.89
N ALA A 22 0.72 -19.99 -11.55
CA ALA A 22 0.69 -21.42 -11.25
C ALA A 22 -0.20 -21.73 -10.03
N ALA A 23 -0.11 -20.91 -8.99
CA ALA A 23 -0.92 -21.06 -7.79
C ALA A 23 -2.41 -20.83 -8.06
N LEU A 24 -2.77 -19.82 -8.84
CA LEU A 24 -4.15 -19.56 -9.27
C LEU A 24 -4.69 -20.72 -10.13
N ALA A 25 -3.89 -21.21 -11.07
CA ALA A 25 -4.24 -22.38 -11.88
C ALA A 25 -4.47 -23.62 -11.00
N ARG A 26 -3.65 -23.87 -10.00
CA ARG A 26 -3.82 -24.96 -9.03
C ARG A 26 -5.09 -24.77 -8.20
N LEU A 27 -5.32 -23.56 -7.67
CA LEU A 27 -6.49 -23.24 -6.85
C LEU A 27 -7.81 -23.44 -7.62
N ALA A 28 -7.83 -23.15 -8.92
CA ALA A 28 -8.99 -23.38 -9.78
C ALA A 28 -9.37 -24.87 -9.93
N THR A 29 -8.52 -25.80 -9.51
CA THR A 29 -8.78 -27.26 -9.61
C THR A 29 -9.23 -27.91 -8.31
N VAL A 30 -9.36 -27.14 -7.23
CA VAL A 30 -9.71 -27.64 -5.88
C VAL A 30 -10.91 -26.92 -5.33
N ASP A 31 -11.55 -27.50 -4.31
CA ASP A 31 -12.58 -26.80 -3.54
C ASP A 31 -11.92 -25.72 -2.67
N ILE A 32 -12.30 -24.46 -2.90
CA ILE A 32 -11.73 -23.32 -2.18
C ILE A 32 -12.06 -23.34 -0.70
N ASP A 33 -13.24 -23.86 -0.32
CA ASP A 33 -13.68 -23.93 1.08
C ASP A 33 -12.82 -24.91 1.90
N GLU A 34 -12.32 -25.97 1.25
CA GLU A 34 -11.39 -26.91 1.87
C GLU A 34 -9.94 -26.39 1.88
N HIS A 35 -9.63 -25.35 1.08
CA HIS A 35 -8.26 -24.83 0.87
C HIS A 35 -8.13 -23.34 1.25
N GLN A 36 -8.98 -22.82 2.15
CA GLN A 36 -9.05 -21.39 2.49
C GLN A 36 -7.71 -20.81 2.96
N VAL A 37 -6.91 -21.55 3.74
CA VAL A 37 -5.61 -21.07 4.21
C VAL A 37 -4.65 -20.81 3.05
N VAL A 38 -4.59 -21.74 2.09
CA VAL A 38 -3.75 -21.58 0.90
C VAL A 38 -4.28 -20.47 0.01
N ALA A 39 -5.60 -20.43 -0.20
CA ALA A 39 -6.26 -19.39 -0.99
C ALA A 39 -6.00 -17.98 -0.44
N TYR A 40 -6.05 -17.83 0.89
CA TYR A 40 -5.72 -16.58 1.57
C TYR A 40 -4.26 -16.14 1.32
N ASP A 41 -3.31 -17.05 1.48
CA ASP A 41 -1.89 -16.78 1.23
C ASP A 41 -1.62 -16.43 -0.24
N ILE A 42 -2.28 -17.14 -1.17
CA ILE A 42 -2.19 -16.84 -2.62
C ILE A 42 -2.74 -15.44 -2.91
N ALA A 43 -3.87 -15.06 -2.32
CA ALA A 43 -4.46 -13.73 -2.50
C ALA A 43 -3.52 -12.62 -2.02
N HIS A 44 -2.89 -12.79 -0.86
CA HIS A 44 -1.87 -11.87 -0.36
C HIS A 44 -0.62 -11.82 -1.25
N GLY A 45 -0.13 -12.97 -1.70
CA GLY A 45 0.99 -13.04 -2.64
C GLY A 45 0.68 -12.32 -3.96
N ALA A 46 -0.49 -12.57 -4.54
CA ALA A 46 -0.94 -11.93 -5.77
C ALA A 46 -1.04 -10.40 -5.63
N ALA A 47 -1.64 -9.91 -4.52
CA ALA A 47 -1.74 -8.48 -4.25
C ALA A 47 -0.35 -7.82 -4.10
N ALA A 48 0.58 -8.47 -3.38
CA ALA A 48 1.94 -7.97 -3.20
C ALA A 48 2.71 -7.93 -4.53
N VAL A 49 2.60 -8.98 -5.36
CA VAL A 49 3.26 -9.05 -6.69
C VAL A 49 2.66 -7.99 -7.63
N ALA A 50 1.34 -7.79 -7.63
CA ALA A 50 0.71 -6.72 -8.42
C ALA A 50 1.19 -5.33 -7.98
N SER A 51 1.35 -5.11 -6.68
CA SER A 51 1.93 -3.87 -6.15
C SER A 51 3.38 -3.69 -6.60
N ALA A 52 4.20 -4.75 -6.57
CA ALA A 52 5.56 -4.73 -7.06
C ALA A 52 5.62 -4.41 -8.57
N ARG A 53 4.73 -4.99 -9.37
CA ARG A 53 4.60 -4.69 -10.79
C ARG A 53 4.31 -3.21 -11.04
N ASN A 54 3.37 -2.63 -10.32
CA ASN A 54 3.03 -1.22 -10.45
C ASN A 54 4.20 -0.31 -10.03
N LEU A 55 4.94 -0.68 -8.98
CA LEU A 55 6.05 0.13 -8.48
C LEU A 55 7.24 0.18 -9.45
N LEU A 56 7.37 -0.75 -10.41
CA LEU A 56 8.38 -0.65 -11.47
C LEU A 56 8.23 0.65 -12.29
N GLY A 57 6.99 1.12 -12.49
CA GLY A 57 6.72 2.41 -13.12
C GLY A 57 7.21 3.60 -12.30
N TYR A 58 7.19 3.50 -10.98
CA TYR A 58 7.74 4.51 -10.09
C TYR A 58 9.28 4.56 -10.14
N GLY A 59 9.93 3.41 -10.22
CA GLY A 59 11.39 3.30 -10.25
C GLY A 59 12.09 3.98 -11.42
N VAL A 60 11.36 4.41 -12.47
CA VAL A 60 11.93 5.12 -13.64
C VAL A 60 12.10 6.62 -13.39
N HIS A 61 11.54 7.18 -12.33
CA HIS A 61 11.57 8.62 -12.07
C HIS A 61 12.94 9.13 -11.62
N GLY A 62 13.73 8.29 -10.94
CA GLY A 62 15.05 8.69 -10.46
C GLY A 62 15.79 7.60 -9.70
N GLU A 63 16.98 7.93 -9.22
CA GLU A 63 17.85 6.97 -8.51
C GLU A 63 17.30 6.58 -7.13
N ALA A 64 16.67 7.51 -6.43
CA ALA A 64 16.04 7.23 -5.13
C ALA A 64 14.83 6.31 -5.29
N GLU A 65 13.99 6.58 -6.31
CA GLU A 65 12.83 5.81 -6.68
C GLU A 65 13.21 4.40 -7.16
N GLU A 66 14.29 4.28 -7.93
CA GLU A 66 14.84 2.98 -8.34
C GLU A 66 15.25 2.16 -7.11
N ARG A 67 16.01 2.76 -6.17
CA ARG A 67 16.42 2.07 -4.94
C ARG A 67 15.23 1.63 -4.09
N LEU A 68 14.22 2.49 -3.92
CA LEU A 68 12.98 2.16 -3.20
C LEU A 68 12.25 1.00 -3.88
N THR A 69 12.11 1.06 -5.21
CA THR A 69 11.46 0.00 -6.00
C THR A 69 12.20 -1.33 -5.85
N VAL A 70 13.52 -1.32 -5.97
CA VAL A 70 14.34 -2.53 -5.81
C VAL A 70 14.19 -3.14 -4.42
N ALA A 71 14.25 -2.32 -3.37
CA ALA A 71 14.09 -2.79 -2.00
C ALA A 71 12.69 -3.38 -1.77
N PHE A 72 11.63 -2.71 -2.24
CA PHE A 72 10.26 -3.20 -2.14
C PHE A 72 10.05 -4.52 -2.88
N VAL A 73 10.52 -4.61 -4.13
CA VAL A 73 10.41 -5.86 -4.92
C VAL A 73 11.17 -7.01 -4.25
N ALA A 74 12.34 -6.73 -3.65
CA ALA A 74 13.10 -7.73 -2.93
C ALA A 74 12.40 -8.20 -1.65
N ASP A 75 11.72 -7.30 -0.94
CA ASP A 75 10.91 -7.66 0.23
C ASP A 75 9.70 -8.51 -0.16
N VAL A 76 9.00 -8.16 -1.23
CA VAL A 76 7.89 -8.96 -1.77
C VAL A 76 8.36 -10.34 -2.17
N ALA A 77 9.50 -10.43 -2.86
CA ALA A 77 10.09 -11.72 -3.28
C ALA A 77 10.45 -12.60 -2.07
N HIS A 78 11.01 -12.00 -1.03
CA HIS A 78 11.33 -12.71 0.21
C HIS A 78 10.07 -13.19 0.94
N ASP A 79 9.04 -12.34 1.06
CA ASP A 79 7.77 -12.72 1.70
C ASP A 79 7.10 -13.87 0.93
N LEU A 80 7.05 -13.79 -0.39
CA LEU A 80 6.51 -14.85 -1.24
C LEU A 80 7.30 -16.16 -1.07
N ALA A 81 8.64 -16.09 -1.06
CA ALA A 81 9.49 -17.27 -0.86
C ALA A 81 9.25 -17.92 0.51
N THR A 82 9.05 -17.13 1.56
CA THR A 82 8.75 -17.67 2.91
C THR A 82 7.37 -18.32 2.99
N ARG A 83 6.38 -17.82 2.26
CA ARG A 83 5.04 -18.44 2.15
C ARG A 83 5.07 -19.76 1.38
N LEU A 84 5.94 -19.87 0.39
CA LEU A 84 6.12 -21.09 -0.42
C LEU A 84 6.86 -22.18 0.33
N LEU A 85 7.79 -21.85 1.20
CA LEU A 85 8.71 -22.80 1.82
C LEU A 85 7.97 -23.95 2.52
N GLY A 86 8.16 -25.17 1.97
CA GLY A 86 7.52 -26.40 2.45
C GLY A 86 6.05 -26.57 2.02
N ARG A 87 5.52 -25.67 1.19
CA ARG A 87 4.14 -25.68 0.69
C ARG A 87 4.04 -25.57 -0.83
N GLU A 88 5.13 -25.82 -1.53
CA GLU A 88 5.24 -25.66 -3.00
C GLU A 88 4.19 -26.49 -3.74
N THR A 89 3.88 -27.69 -3.24
CA THR A 89 2.83 -28.56 -3.83
C THR A 89 1.44 -27.92 -3.73
N ASP A 90 1.13 -27.26 -2.61
CA ASP A 90 -0.15 -26.60 -2.40
C ASP A 90 -0.32 -25.41 -3.35
N TRP A 91 0.78 -24.74 -3.68
CA TRP A 91 0.85 -23.67 -4.65
C TRP A 91 0.97 -24.12 -6.10
N GLY A 92 1.09 -25.43 -6.35
CA GLY A 92 1.25 -25.96 -7.70
C GLY A 92 2.59 -25.64 -8.37
N VAL A 93 3.61 -25.31 -7.59
CA VAL A 93 4.96 -24.99 -8.08
C VAL A 93 5.99 -26.01 -7.66
N ASN A 94 7.13 -26.04 -8.35
CA ASN A 94 8.25 -26.87 -7.97
C ASN A 94 9.08 -26.23 -6.85
N ARG A 95 9.76 -27.07 -6.06
CA ARG A 95 10.76 -26.59 -5.11
C ARG A 95 11.82 -25.79 -5.86
N GLY A 96 12.18 -24.62 -5.33
CA GLY A 96 13.15 -23.73 -5.96
C GLY A 96 12.59 -22.84 -7.07
N ALA A 97 11.27 -22.67 -7.17
CA ALA A 97 10.63 -21.80 -8.18
C ALA A 97 11.18 -20.36 -8.20
N LEU A 98 11.68 -19.87 -7.04
CA LEU A 98 12.26 -18.53 -6.90
C LEU A 98 13.80 -18.53 -6.75
N ASP A 99 14.48 -19.67 -6.93
CA ASP A 99 15.95 -19.75 -6.77
C ASP A 99 16.69 -18.80 -7.73
N GLY A 100 16.15 -18.58 -8.93
CA GLY A 100 16.72 -17.68 -9.94
C GLY A 100 16.80 -16.20 -9.52
N ILE A 101 16.05 -15.80 -8.50
CA ILE A 101 16.05 -14.41 -7.99
C ILE A 101 16.63 -14.28 -6.57
N HIS A 102 17.25 -15.36 -6.05
CA HIS A 102 17.80 -15.36 -4.69
C HIS A 102 18.88 -14.28 -4.48
N ASP A 103 19.79 -14.11 -5.43
CA ASP A 103 20.83 -13.07 -5.33
C ASP A 103 20.24 -11.65 -5.38
N PHE A 104 19.18 -11.46 -6.17
CA PHE A 104 18.43 -10.20 -6.19
C PHE A 104 17.77 -9.92 -4.84
N MET A 105 17.09 -10.90 -4.23
CA MET A 105 16.50 -10.75 -2.89
C MET A 105 17.55 -10.36 -1.85
N ALA A 106 18.71 -11.04 -1.86
CA ALA A 106 19.78 -10.76 -0.91
C ALA A 106 20.35 -9.35 -1.10
N ALA A 107 20.59 -8.93 -2.34
CA ALA A 107 21.17 -7.62 -2.66
C ALA A 107 20.16 -6.48 -2.41
N GLY A 108 18.88 -6.66 -2.75
CA GLY A 108 17.82 -5.65 -2.56
C GLY A 108 17.43 -5.44 -1.10
N ARG A 109 17.80 -6.38 -0.21
CA ARG A 109 17.59 -6.30 1.24
C ARG A 109 18.88 -6.06 2.02
N ALA A 110 19.97 -5.72 1.32
CA ALA A 110 21.25 -5.43 1.97
C ALA A 110 21.12 -4.22 2.92
N PRO A 111 21.69 -4.28 4.14
CA PRO A 111 21.59 -3.21 5.11
C PRO A 111 22.04 -1.84 4.58
N GLU A 112 23.05 -1.83 3.72
CA GLU A 112 23.59 -0.61 3.11
C GLU A 112 22.59 0.04 2.16
N LEU A 113 21.86 -0.77 1.38
CA LEU A 113 20.78 -0.26 0.52
C LEU A 113 19.64 0.29 1.37
N LEU A 114 19.17 -0.45 2.37
CA LEU A 114 18.08 -0.01 3.25
C LEU A 114 18.43 1.26 4.01
N ALA A 115 19.68 1.38 4.50
CA ALA A 115 20.16 2.61 5.15
C ALA A 115 20.17 3.82 4.21
N SER A 116 20.38 3.62 2.90
CA SER A 116 20.37 4.69 1.90
C SER A 116 18.96 5.21 1.57
N LEU A 117 17.89 4.55 2.07
CA LEU A 117 16.50 4.93 1.82
C LEU A 117 15.92 5.84 2.92
N VAL A 118 16.70 6.16 3.95
CA VAL A 118 16.21 6.90 5.13
C VAL A 118 15.64 8.27 4.80
N ASP A 119 16.21 8.92 3.79
CA ASP A 119 15.75 10.24 3.32
C ASP A 119 14.54 10.15 2.36
N GLY A 120 14.14 8.93 1.99
CA GLY A 120 13.04 8.69 1.04
C GLY A 120 13.36 9.09 -0.39
N ALA A 121 12.32 9.36 -1.17
CA ALA A 121 12.40 9.92 -2.52
C ALA A 121 11.58 11.23 -2.60
N PRO A 122 11.80 12.06 -3.62
CA PRO A 122 10.98 13.25 -3.87
C PRO A 122 9.49 12.90 -4.03
N SER A 123 8.63 13.83 -3.64
CA SER A 123 7.19 13.72 -3.93
C SER A 123 6.94 13.90 -5.43
N HIS A 124 6.06 13.07 -5.99
CA HIS A 124 5.59 13.15 -7.38
C HIS A 124 4.10 13.53 -7.45
N LEU A 125 3.56 14.07 -6.37
CA LEU A 125 2.20 14.63 -6.36
C LEU A 125 2.14 15.84 -7.28
N ASP A 126 1.06 15.99 -8.03
CA ASP A 126 0.76 17.23 -8.76
C ASP A 126 0.43 18.40 -7.80
N GLU A 127 0.26 19.60 -8.35
CA GLU A 127 0.04 20.82 -7.54
C GLU A 127 -1.23 20.72 -6.70
N ASP A 128 -2.31 20.14 -7.20
CA ASP A 128 -3.58 20.01 -6.49
C ASP A 128 -3.46 19.01 -5.33
N MET A 129 -2.81 17.88 -5.56
CA MET A 129 -2.56 16.87 -4.51
C MET A 129 -1.55 17.35 -3.47
N GLN A 130 -0.56 18.17 -3.87
CA GLN A 130 0.35 18.82 -2.91
C GLN A 130 -0.41 19.80 -2.01
N LEU A 131 -1.29 20.62 -2.58
CA LEU A 131 -2.12 21.56 -1.81
C LEU A 131 -3.06 20.81 -0.85
N ALA A 132 -3.65 19.72 -1.30
CA ALA A 132 -4.45 18.84 -0.45
C ALA A 132 -3.63 18.26 0.72
N SER A 133 -2.43 17.72 0.43
CA SER A 133 -1.50 17.22 1.45
C SER A 133 -1.16 18.29 2.49
N GLU A 134 -0.76 19.49 2.05
CA GLU A 134 -0.43 20.59 2.95
C GLU A 134 -1.63 21.03 3.82
N THR A 135 -2.82 21.01 3.25
CA THR A 135 -4.06 21.38 3.96
C THR A 135 -4.39 20.37 5.05
N PHE A 136 -4.39 19.08 4.72
CA PHE A 136 -4.65 18.02 5.71
C PHE A 136 -3.53 17.91 6.73
N ARG A 137 -2.27 18.10 6.33
CA ARG A 137 -1.12 18.15 7.23
C ARG A 137 -1.27 19.23 8.27
N ARG A 138 -1.58 20.45 7.85
CA ARG A 138 -1.79 21.58 8.76
C ARG A 138 -2.93 21.29 9.74
N PHE A 139 -4.06 20.78 9.26
CA PHE A 139 -5.17 20.39 10.13
C PHE A 139 -4.75 19.31 11.14
N ALA A 140 -4.01 18.31 10.68
CA ALA A 140 -3.51 17.24 11.54
C ALA A 140 -2.57 17.76 12.63
N ASP A 141 -1.65 18.66 12.29
CA ASP A 141 -0.69 19.23 13.24
C ASP A 141 -1.35 20.17 14.26
N GLU A 142 -2.26 21.00 13.79
CA GLU A 142 -2.88 22.04 14.64
C GLU A 142 -4.07 21.51 15.44
N GLN A 143 -4.83 20.56 14.90
CA GLN A 143 -6.09 20.14 15.51
C GLN A 143 -6.07 18.71 16.04
N ILE A 144 -5.49 17.75 15.32
CA ILE A 144 -5.51 16.33 15.69
C ILE A 144 -4.41 16.00 16.68
N ALA A 145 -3.14 16.28 16.35
CA ALA A 145 -1.99 15.87 17.14
C ALA A 145 -2.03 16.33 18.59
N PRO A 146 -2.45 17.58 18.91
CA PRO A 146 -2.53 18.04 20.30
C PRO A 146 -3.57 17.29 21.16
N ARG A 147 -4.55 16.65 20.53
CA ARG A 147 -5.64 15.92 21.20
C ARG A 147 -5.42 14.41 21.25
N ALA A 148 -4.48 13.91 20.44
CA ALA A 148 -4.26 12.46 20.21
C ALA A 148 -3.98 11.70 21.52
N GLU A 149 -3.07 12.20 22.35
CA GLU A 149 -2.71 11.54 23.61
C GLU A 149 -3.91 11.46 24.58
N HIS A 150 -4.65 12.57 24.73
CA HIS A 150 -5.82 12.59 25.61
C HIS A 150 -6.89 11.58 25.17
N VAL A 151 -7.29 11.63 23.88
CA VAL A 151 -8.28 10.71 23.32
C VAL A 151 -7.86 9.25 23.52
N HIS A 152 -6.60 8.93 23.23
CA HIS A 152 -6.09 7.58 23.36
C HIS A 152 -6.07 7.09 24.82
N ARG A 153 -5.52 7.91 25.74
CA ARG A 153 -5.35 7.50 27.15
C ARG A 153 -6.67 7.40 27.93
N THR A 154 -7.64 8.22 27.58
CA THR A 154 -8.94 8.26 28.27
C THR A 154 -10.01 7.43 27.57
N ASN A 155 -9.69 6.84 26.42
CA ASN A 155 -10.66 6.16 25.55
C ASN A 155 -11.88 7.07 25.24
N ALA A 156 -11.60 8.36 25.02
CA ALA A 156 -12.64 9.34 24.71
C ALA A 156 -13.12 9.17 23.26
N ASP A 157 -14.32 9.64 22.99
CA ASP A 157 -14.81 9.81 21.63
C ASP A 157 -13.99 10.86 20.88
N VAL A 158 -14.03 10.82 19.54
CA VAL A 158 -13.43 11.86 18.71
C VAL A 158 -14.17 13.18 18.98
N PRO A 159 -13.46 14.28 19.33
CA PRO A 159 -14.09 15.56 19.57
C PRO A 159 -14.90 16.07 18.38
N GLU A 160 -16.10 16.59 18.64
CA GLU A 160 -17.04 17.05 17.61
C GLU A 160 -16.44 18.14 16.72
N GLU A 161 -15.64 19.06 17.29
CA GLU A 161 -14.98 20.13 16.55
C GLU A 161 -13.98 19.61 15.49
N LEU A 162 -13.46 18.38 15.64
CA LEU A 162 -12.64 17.74 14.59
C LEU A 162 -13.51 17.22 13.44
N ILE A 163 -14.68 16.71 13.76
CA ILE A 163 -15.66 16.25 12.77
C ILE A 163 -16.15 17.44 11.94
N GLU A 164 -16.55 18.52 12.62
CA GLU A 164 -16.99 19.78 12.00
C GLU A 164 -15.89 20.37 11.10
N GLY A 165 -14.65 20.48 11.61
CA GLY A 165 -13.52 21.03 10.85
C GLY A 165 -13.19 20.21 9.61
N LEU A 166 -13.27 18.88 9.67
CA LEU A 166 -13.07 18.03 8.50
C LEU A 166 -14.25 18.09 7.50
N ALA A 167 -15.47 18.27 8.01
CA ALA A 167 -16.63 18.50 7.15
C ALA A 167 -16.48 19.81 6.36
N GLU A 168 -15.99 20.88 7.00
CA GLU A 168 -15.69 22.17 6.34
C GLU A 168 -14.60 22.03 5.26
N LEU A 169 -13.62 21.13 5.45
CA LEU A 169 -12.61 20.77 4.45
C LEU A 169 -13.15 19.85 3.35
N GLY A 170 -14.39 19.39 3.44
CA GLY A 170 -15.04 18.56 2.44
C GLY A 170 -14.61 17.09 2.43
N ILE A 171 -13.89 16.60 3.43
CA ILE A 171 -13.30 15.25 3.43
C ILE A 171 -14.34 14.15 3.27
N PHE A 172 -15.54 14.32 3.83
CA PHE A 172 -16.60 13.32 3.77
C PHE A 172 -17.25 13.20 2.38
N GLY A 173 -16.95 14.13 1.47
CA GLY A 173 -17.37 14.11 0.08
C GLY A 173 -16.36 13.51 -0.90
N LEU A 174 -15.13 13.20 -0.47
CA LEU A 174 -14.06 12.77 -1.38
C LEU A 174 -14.40 11.49 -2.16
N SER A 175 -15.14 10.57 -1.56
CA SER A 175 -15.55 9.30 -2.21
C SER A 175 -17.00 9.30 -2.66
N ALA A 176 -17.76 10.33 -2.36
CA ALA A 176 -19.13 10.45 -2.83
C ALA A 176 -19.15 10.98 -4.27
N PRO A 177 -19.87 10.33 -5.21
CA PRO A 177 -20.02 10.84 -6.56
C PRO A 177 -20.65 12.23 -6.62
N VAL A 178 -20.27 13.00 -7.64
CA VAL A 178 -20.79 14.36 -7.88
C VAL A 178 -22.31 14.39 -7.95
N GLU A 179 -22.95 13.36 -8.50
CA GLU A 179 -24.41 13.25 -8.57
C GLU A 179 -25.10 13.18 -7.19
N TYR A 180 -24.37 12.79 -6.15
CA TYR A 180 -24.83 12.78 -4.75
C TYR A 180 -24.26 13.96 -3.92
N GLY A 181 -23.69 14.96 -4.59
CA GLY A 181 -23.16 16.17 -3.96
C GLY A 181 -21.75 16.03 -3.40
N GLY A 182 -21.03 14.98 -3.76
CA GLY A 182 -19.62 14.78 -3.42
C GLY A 182 -18.68 15.30 -4.48
N PHE A 183 -17.41 14.84 -4.42
CA PHE A 183 -16.32 15.30 -5.29
C PHE A 183 -15.76 14.20 -6.19
N ALA A 184 -16.19 12.93 -6.05
CA ALA A 184 -15.66 11.82 -6.83
C ALA A 184 -16.15 11.86 -8.28
N GLU A 185 -15.22 11.89 -9.23
CA GLU A 185 -15.47 11.89 -10.68
C GLU A 185 -15.29 10.49 -11.30
N GLY A 186 -14.86 9.50 -10.52
CA GLY A 186 -14.68 8.11 -10.98
C GLY A 186 -13.29 7.82 -11.56
N GLY A 187 -12.25 8.55 -11.14
CA GLY A 187 -10.88 8.41 -11.63
C GLY A 187 -9.86 7.96 -10.59
N ILE A 188 -8.62 7.77 -11.04
CA ILE A 188 -7.48 7.44 -10.17
C ILE A 188 -7.21 8.55 -9.15
N ASN A 189 -7.49 9.81 -9.51
CA ASN A 189 -7.27 10.97 -8.64
C ASN A 189 -8.16 10.95 -7.40
N ASP A 190 -9.36 10.35 -7.47
CA ASP A 190 -10.22 10.19 -6.30
C ASP A 190 -9.55 9.30 -5.25
N TYR A 191 -8.92 8.19 -5.70
CA TYR A 191 -8.16 7.31 -4.80
C TYR A 191 -6.91 7.99 -4.26
N LEU A 192 -6.20 8.75 -5.10
CA LEU A 192 -5.00 9.48 -4.68
C LEU A 192 -5.35 10.53 -3.63
N GLY A 193 -6.42 11.30 -3.82
CA GLY A 193 -6.92 12.26 -2.84
C GLY A 193 -7.26 11.61 -1.49
N MET A 194 -7.90 10.43 -1.51
CA MET A 194 -8.17 9.66 -0.29
C MET A 194 -6.88 9.16 0.39
N VAL A 195 -5.89 8.71 -0.39
CA VAL A 195 -4.59 8.26 0.16
C VAL A 195 -3.88 9.43 0.82
N VAL A 196 -3.79 10.58 0.16
CA VAL A 196 -3.16 11.81 0.67
C VAL A 196 -3.84 12.27 1.97
N ALA A 197 -5.17 12.34 2.00
CA ALA A 197 -5.92 12.71 3.19
C ALA A 197 -5.69 11.72 4.34
N THR A 198 -5.72 10.41 4.04
CA THR A 198 -5.52 9.34 5.03
C THR A 198 -4.12 9.38 5.62
N GLU A 199 -3.09 9.57 4.79
CA GLU A 199 -1.71 9.69 5.23
C GLU A 199 -1.53 10.82 6.22
N GLU A 200 -1.93 12.04 5.85
CA GLU A 200 -1.70 13.22 6.67
C GLU A 200 -2.50 13.23 7.97
N LEU A 201 -3.78 12.86 7.93
CA LEU A 201 -4.59 12.80 9.13
C LEU A 201 -4.16 11.68 10.08
N SER A 202 -3.76 10.53 9.53
CA SER A 202 -3.25 9.39 10.31
C SER A 202 -1.87 9.69 10.92
N ARG A 203 -1.04 10.51 10.27
CA ARG A 203 0.21 11.02 10.82
C ARG A 203 -0.04 11.82 12.11
N GLY A 204 -1.09 12.60 12.16
CA GLY A 204 -1.49 13.30 13.39
C GLY A 204 -1.99 12.36 14.48
N SER A 205 -2.84 11.42 14.13
CA SER A 205 -3.31 10.31 14.98
C SER A 205 -4.06 9.28 14.15
N LEU A 206 -3.56 8.06 14.07
CA LEU A 206 -4.26 6.97 13.39
C LEU A 206 -5.65 6.69 14.01
N GLY A 207 -5.77 6.76 15.33
CA GLY A 207 -7.04 6.52 16.04
C GLY A 207 -8.11 7.54 15.69
N ILE A 208 -7.75 8.83 15.63
CA ILE A 208 -8.65 9.93 15.25
C ILE A 208 -8.82 9.99 13.74
N GLY A 209 -7.72 10.20 12.99
CA GLY A 209 -7.74 10.37 11.54
C GLY A 209 -8.31 9.17 10.80
N GLY A 210 -7.86 7.96 11.13
CA GLY A 210 -8.40 6.74 10.54
C GLY A 210 -9.90 6.56 10.78
N SER A 211 -10.40 6.89 11.98
CA SER A 211 -11.83 6.80 12.28
C SER A 211 -12.67 7.80 11.48
N LEU A 212 -12.12 8.99 11.21
CA LEU A 212 -12.83 10.05 10.50
C LEU A 212 -12.88 9.83 8.98
N ILE A 213 -11.92 9.10 8.42
CA ILE A 213 -11.87 8.82 6.99
C ILE A 213 -12.49 7.46 6.65
N THR A 214 -12.00 6.39 7.28
CA THR A 214 -12.35 5.03 6.85
C THR A 214 -13.80 4.67 7.05
N ARG A 215 -14.45 5.13 8.12
CA ARG A 215 -15.85 4.81 8.38
C ARG A 215 -16.81 5.46 7.38
N PRO A 216 -16.74 6.77 7.12
CA PRO A 216 -17.55 7.41 6.08
C PRO A 216 -17.29 6.82 4.70
N GLU A 217 -16.03 6.56 4.35
CA GLU A 217 -15.64 5.96 3.08
C GLU A 217 -16.28 4.58 2.85
N ILE A 218 -16.16 3.68 3.83
CA ILE A 218 -16.75 2.34 3.76
C ILE A 218 -18.27 2.43 3.61
N LEU A 219 -18.92 3.30 4.38
CA LEU A 219 -20.37 3.48 4.32
C LEU A 219 -20.81 4.03 2.96
N THR A 220 -20.14 5.06 2.46
CA THR A 220 -20.44 5.67 1.16
C THR A 220 -20.35 4.63 0.05
N ARG A 221 -19.27 3.87 -0.02
CA ARG A 221 -19.10 2.81 -1.03
C ARG A 221 -20.06 1.64 -0.89
N ALA A 222 -20.58 1.39 0.29
CA ALA A 222 -21.57 0.35 0.51
C ALA A 222 -22.99 0.78 0.08
N LEU A 223 -23.25 2.09 -0.03
CA LEU A 223 -24.56 2.66 -0.39
C LEU A 223 -24.69 3.01 -1.87
N ILE A 224 -23.58 3.14 -2.58
CA ILE A 224 -23.51 3.41 -4.01
C ILE A 224 -23.46 2.09 -4.79
#